data_da0bfde1afcbabd382c7b6837f6c9f31
#
_entry.id   da0bfde1afcbabd382c7b6837f6c9f31
#
_cell.length_a   1.000
_cell.length_b   1.000
_cell.length_c   1.000
_cell.angle_alpha   90.00
_cell.angle_beta   90.00
_cell.angle_gamma   90.00
#
_symmetry.space_group_name_H-M   'P 1'
#
loop_
_entity.id
_entity.type
_entity.pdbx_description
1 polymer ?
#
loop_
_entity_poly.entity_id
_entity_poly.type
_entity_poly.pdbx_seq_one_letter_code
_entity_poly.pdbx_strand_id
1 'polypeptide(L)'
;MPEVKKIATRDSYGNALVELGKEHEDVIVLDADLAAATKTGVFKKAFPERHIDCGIAESNMTGIAAGIAATGKVPFCSSFAMFSAGRAFEQVRNSIGYPHLNVKIGATHAGISVGEDGATHQCNEDIALMRTIPGMTIINPADDVEARAAVKAAYELDGPVYLRFGRLAVPVINDEATYKFEIGKGIVMKEGTDVTIVATGLEVNESLEAAKLLEADGINAEVINIHTIKPLDVDLIVASAKKTGKVVTVEEHSIIGGLGGAVAEALSEKAPTKMLRIGVEDTFGESGPAVALLEKYGLDSKGIYAKVKEFMK
;
A
#
# COMPACT_ATOMS: atom_id res chain seq x y z
N MET A 1 -1.49 21.59 -20.91
CA MET A 1 -1.02 21.33 -19.54
C MET A 1 0.21 20.44 -19.66
N PRO A 2 1.24 20.61 -18.85
CA PRO A 2 2.34 19.63 -18.86
C PRO A 2 1.80 18.25 -18.58
N GLU A 3 2.31 17.26 -19.27
CA GLU A 3 1.93 15.86 -19.08
C GLU A 3 2.30 15.43 -17.65
N VAL A 4 1.33 14.95 -16.88
CA VAL A 4 1.55 14.51 -15.50
C VAL A 4 2.42 13.25 -15.54
N LYS A 5 3.60 13.32 -14.92
CA LYS A 5 4.51 12.18 -14.81
C LYS A 5 3.82 11.04 -14.06
N LYS A 6 3.82 9.84 -14.66
CA LYS A 6 3.26 8.63 -14.05
C LYS A 6 4.35 7.59 -13.86
N ILE A 7 4.44 7.00 -12.68
CA ILE A 7 5.42 5.97 -12.32
C ILE A 7 4.71 4.88 -11.52
N ALA A 8 5.01 3.61 -11.83
CA ALA A 8 4.53 2.50 -11.02
C ALA A 8 5.33 2.44 -9.70
N THR A 9 4.66 2.30 -8.57
CA THR A 9 5.35 2.28 -7.27
C THR A 9 6.32 1.11 -7.12
N ARG A 10 6.13 -0.01 -7.85
CA ARG A 10 7.13 -1.08 -7.96
C ARG A 10 8.45 -0.64 -8.63
N ASP A 11 8.39 0.29 -9.61
CA ASP A 11 9.60 0.83 -10.24
C ASP A 11 10.36 1.72 -9.25
N SER A 12 9.63 2.53 -8.48
CA SER A 12 10.15 3.34 -7.38
C SER A 12 10.84 2.48 -6.32
N TYR A 13 10.22 1.34 -5.97
CA TYR A 13 10.78 0.35 -5.04
C TYR A 13 12.13 -0.19 -5.54
N GLY A 14 12.21 -0.66 -6.79
CA GLY A 14 13.45 -1.18 -7.36
C GLY A 14 14.59 -0.15 -7.36
N ASN A 15 14.27 1.11 -7.68
CA ASN A 15 15.24 2.22 -7.66
C ASN A 15 15.69 2.55 -6.24
N ALA A 16 14.76 2.62 -5.28
CA ALA A 16 15.06 2.88 -3.88
C ALA A 16 15.96 1.80 -3.25
N LEU A 17 15.77 0.53 -3.63
CA LEU A 17 16.66 -0.55 -3.20
C LEU A 17 18.11 -0.33 -3.66
N VAL A 18 18.30 0.19 -4.89
CA VAL A 18 19.66 0.50 -5.39
C VAL A 18 20.27 1.66 -4.61
N GLU A 19 19.49 2.68 -4.28
CA GLU A 19 19.94 3.80 -3.44
C GLU A 19 20.37 3.30 -2.06
N LEU A 20 19.54 2.52 -1.39
CA LEU A 20 19.89 1.88 -0.12
C LEU A 20 21.14 0.99 -0.21
N GLY A 21 21.24 0.19 -1.29
CA GLY A 21 22.38 -0.70 -1.47
C GLY A 21 23.72 0.02 -1.67
N LYS A 22 23.71 1.28 -2.14
CA LYS A 22 24.92 2.14 -2.21
C LYS A 22 25.34 2.66 -0.85
N GLU A 23 24.38 2.94 0.02
CA GLU A 23 24.59 3.55 1.34
C GLU A 23 24.84 2.48 2.42
N HIS A 24 24.28 1.27 2.25
CA HIS A 24 24.21 0.24 3.28
C HIS A 24 24.62 -1.15 2.74
N GLU A 25 25.71 -1.71 3.26
CA GLU A 25 26.24 -3.03 2.86
C GLU A 25 25.48 -4.22 3.48
N ASP A 26 24.66 -3.97 4.48
CA ASP A 26 23.84 -4.97 5.17
C ASP A 26 22.50 -5.24 4.47
N VAL A 27 22.13 -4.45 3.45
CA VAL A 27 20.95 -4.68 2.61
C VAL A 27 21.18 -5.87 1.69
N ILE A 28 20.33 -6.89 1.84
CA ILE A 28 20.27 -8.09 0.98
C ILE A 28 18.88 -8.14 0.33
N VAL A 29 18.83 -8.42 -0.96
CA VAL A 29 17.56 -8.49 -1.70
C VAL A 29 17.31 -9.91 -2.17
N LEU A 30 16.08 -10.40 -1.94
CA LEU A 30 15.65 -11.73 -2.36
C LEU A 30 14.42 -11.63 -3.26
N ASP A 31 14.28 -12.52 -4.22
CA ASP A 31 13.03 -12.75 -4.93
C ASP A 31 12.79 -14.24 -5.22
N ALA A 32 11.59 -14.53 -5.73
CA ALA A 32 11.14 -15.86 -6.07
C ALA A 32 10.94 -16.00 -7.59
N ASP A 33 12.03 -15.85 -8.36
CA ASP A 33 12.05 -15.90 -9.84
C ASP A 33 11.18 -14.81 -10.51
N LEU A 34 11.02 -13.68 -9.86
CA LEU A 34 10.19 -12.55 -10.32
C LEU A 34 10.96 -11.22 -10.41
N ALA A 35 12.29 -11.24 -10.42
CA ALA A 35 13.14 -10.06 -10.36
C ALA A 35 12.80 -8.97 -11.40
N ALA A 36 12.41 -9.36 -12.61
CA ALA A 36 12.02 -8.44 -13.67
C ALA A 36 10.68 -7.74 -13.34
N ALA A 37 9.70 -8.46 -12.79
CA ALA A 37 8.37 -7.98 -12.48
C ALA A 37 8.35 -7.16 -11.19
N THR A 38 9.01 -7.61 -10.14
CA THR A 38 9.13 -6.92 -8.83
C THR A 38 10.10 -5.75 -8.85
N LYS A 39 10.91 -5.64 -9.91
CA LYS A 39 11.99 -4.65 -10.10
C LYS A 39 13.21 -4.84 -9.20
N THR A 40 13.29 -5.93 -8.44
CA THR A 40 14.52 -6.32 -7.73
C THR A 40 15.69 -6.61 -8.69
N GLY A 41 15.39 -6.91 -9.95
CA GLY A 41 16.39 -7.07 -11.02
C GLY A 41 17.27 -5.83 -11.24
N VAL A 42 16.83 -4.64 -10.85
CA VAL A 42 17.64 -3.41 -10.90
C VAL A 42 18.74 -3.50 -9.84
N PHE A 43 18.38 -3.94 -8.62
CA PHE A 43 19.34 -4.20 -7.54
C PHE A 43 20.31 -5.33 -7.90
N LYS A 44 19.80 -6.43 -8.46
CA LYS A 44 20.63 -7.57 -8.94
C LYS A 44 21.74 -7.12 -9.93
N LYS A 45 21.44 -6.17 -10.81
CA LYS A 45 22.43 -5.63 -11.76
C LYS A 45 23.49 -4.78 -11.08
N ALA A 46 23.12 -4.03 -10.03
CA ALA A 46 24.04 -3.15 -9.30
C ALA A 46 24.89 -3.91 -8.27
N PHE A 47 24.29 -4.92 -7.61
CA PHE A 47 24.88 -5.66 -6.49
C PHE A 47 24.57 -7.16 -6.60
N PRO A 48 25.14 -7.87 -7.61
CA PRO A 48 24.80 -9.27 -7.87
C PRO A 48 25.14 -10.21 -6.70
N GLU A 49 26.14 -9.86 -5.88
CA GLU A 49 26.59 -10.63 -4.70
C GLU A 49 25.65 -10.48 -3.49
N ARG A 50 24.76 -9.51 -3.53
CA ARG A 50 23.76 -9.24 -2.46
C ARG A 50 22.34 -9.51 -2.91
N HIS A 51 22.15 -10.16 -4.06
CA HIS A 51 20.85 -10.57 -4.55
C HIS A 51 20.77 -12.11 -4.60
N ILE A 52 19.67 -12.64 -4.04
CA ILE A 52 19.40 -14.08 -3.98
C ILE A 52 18.10 -14.38 -4.70
N ASP A 53 18.15 -15.19 -5.74
CA ASP A 53 16.97 -15.75 -6.37
C ASP A 53 16.69 -17.12 -5.74
N CYS A 54 15.53 -17.24 -5.10
CA CYS A 54 15.11 -18.44 -4.37
C CYS A 54 14.33 -19.44 -5.27
N GLY A 55 14.16 -19.13 -6.54
CA GLY A 55 13.26 -19.84 -7.43
C GLY A 55 11.78 -19.60 -7.05
N ILE A 56 10.86 -20.32 -7.70
CA ILE A 56 9.41 -20.20 -7.43
C ILE A 56 9.07 -20.89 -6.11
N ALA A 57 9.52 -20.29 -4.99
CA ALA A 57 9.44 -20.88 -3.66
C ALA A 57 9.31 -19.81 -2.55
N GLU A 58 8.22 -19.07 -2.52
CA GLU A 58 8.03 -17.90 -1.66
C GLU A 58 8.11 -18.21 -0.16
N SER A 59 7.60 -19.37 0.25
CA SER A 59 7.73 -19.85 1.64
C SER A 59 9.19 -20.08 2.04
N ASN A 60 9.99 -20.67 1.12
CA ASN A 60 11.42 -20.86 1.33
C ASN A 60 12.17 -19.52 1.35
N MET A 61 11.86 -18.61 0.41
CA MET A 61 12.41 -17.26 0.38
C MET A 61 12.18 -16.52 1.72
N THR A 62 10.97 -16.61 2.26
CA THR A 62 10.60 -16.01 3.56
C THR A 62 11.43 -16.61 4.70
N GLY A 63 11.65 -17.93 4.73
CA GLY A 63 12.50 -18.61 5.70
C GLY A 63 13.97 -18.20 5.58
N ILE A 64 14.49 -18.08 4.35
CA ILE A 64 15.87 -17.60 4.08
C ILE A 64 16.02 -16.16 4.56
N ALA A 65 15.05 -15.28 4.25
CA ALA A 65 15.06 -13.89 4.71
C ALA A 65 15.07 -13.79 6.23
N ALA A 66 14.27 -14.61 6.92
CA ALA A 66 14.26 -14.68 8.38
C ALA A 66 15.64 -15.10 8.92
N GLY A 67 16.28 -16.13 8.32
CA GLY A 67 17.63 -16.55 8.68
C GLY A 67 18.69 -15.46 8.48
N ILE A 68 18.62 -14.74 7.37
CA ILE A 68 19.51 -13.61 7.09
C ILE A 68 19.32 -12.48 8.12
N ALA A 69 18.07 -12.13 8.44
CA ALA A 69 17.79 -11.11 9.46
C ALA A 69 18.33 -11.50 10.85
N ALA A 70 18.27 -12.79 11.21
CA ALA A 70 18.84 -13.30 12.46
C ALA A 70 20.37 -13.15 12.54
N THR A 71 21.06 -12.92 11.40
CA THR A 71 22.51 -12.60 11.37
C THR A 71 22.82 -11.11 11.48
N GLY A 72 21.81 -10.26 11.65
CA GLY A 72 21.96 -8.79 11.76
C GLY A 72 21.99 -8.06 10.41
N LYS A 73 21.63 -8.72 9.30
CA LYS A 73 21.43 -8.10 7.98
C LYS A 73 19.99 -7.64 7.82
N VAL A 74 19.74 -6.76 6.84
CA VAL A 74 18.41 -6.25 6.53
C VAL A 74 17.94 -6.81 5.17
N PRO A 75 17.26 -7.96 5.16
CA PRO A 75 16.74 -8.54 3.93
C PRO A 75 15.45 -7.85 3.47
N PHE A 76 15.38 -7.56 2.17
CA PHE A 76 14.17 -7.21 1.43
C PHE A 76 13.78 -8.43 0.57
N CYS A 77 12.70 -9.12 0.92
CA CYS A 77 12.21 -10.27 0.15
C CYS A 77 10.97 -9.88 -0.66
N SER A 78 10.97 -10.20 -1.95
CA SER A 78 10.01 -9.67 -2.91
C SER A 78 9.36 -10.75 -3.76
N SER A 79 8.05 -10.67 -3.87
CA SER A 79 7.21 -11.42 -4.80
C SER A 79 5.95 -10.62 -5.08
N PHE A 80 5.00 -11.19 -5.82
CA PHE A 80 3.66 -10.59 -5.91
C PHE A 80 2.96 -10.67 -4.56
N ALA A 81 2.11 -9.69 -4.27
CA ALA A 81 1.38 -9.61 -3.00
C ALA A 81 0.62 -10.89 -2.68
N MET A 82 -0.04 -11.49 -3.70
CA MET A 82 -0.76 -12.76 -3.52
C MET A 82 0.13 -13.89 -3.02
N PHE A 83 1.38 -13.94 -3.47
CA PHE A 83 2.30 -15.01 -3.10
C PHE A 83 3.06 -14.70 -1.82
N SER A 84 3.42 -13.44 -1.58
CA SER A 84 4.05 -13.01 -0.33
C SER A 84 3.08 -13.09 0.86
N ALA A 85 1.83 -12.64 0.69
CA ALA A 85 0.84 -12.63 1.76
C ALA A 85 0.04 -13.92 1.84
N GLY A 86 -0.37 -14.51 0.71
CA GLY A 86 -1.20 -15.71 0.70
C GLY A 86 -0.40 -17.00 0.88
N ARG A 87 0.48 -17.30 -0.09
CA ARG A 87 1.24 -18.57 -0.09
C ARG A 87 2.23 -18.68 1.07
N ALA A 88 2.91 -17.60 1.44
CA ALA A 88 3.93 -17.58 2.48
C ALA A 88 3.40 -17.09 3.84
N PHE A 89 2.09 -16.95 4.04
CA PHE A 89 1.51 -16.35 5.24
C PHE A 89 2.01 -16.97 6.55
N GLU A 90 2.05 -18.31 6.63
CA GLU A 90 2.50 -18.99 7.83
C GLU A 90 3.95 -18.67 8.14
N GLN A 91 4.84 -18.66 7.14
CA GLN A 91 6.26 -18.33 7.32
C GLN A 91 6.45 -16.87 7.69
N VAL A 92 5.69 -15.95 7.09
CA VAL A 92 5.70 -14.52 7.47
C VAL A 92 5.30 -14.39 8.95
N ARG A 93 4.22 -15.07 9.37
CA ARG A 93 3.74 -15.03 10.74
C ARG A 93 4.73 -15.63 11.74
N ASN A 94 5.21 -16.85 11.47
CA ASN A 94 5.96 -17.65 12.45
C ASN A 94 7.47 -17.42 12.37
N SER A 95 8.01 -17.22 11.15
CA SER A 95 9.46 -17.06 10.99
C SER A 95 9.91 -15.60 11.05
N ILE A 96 9.04 -14.63 10.76
CA ILE A 96 9.35 -13.21 10.76
C ILE A 96 8.61 -12.48 11.89
N GLY A 97 7.29 -12.56 11.94
CA GLY A 97 6.46 -11.79 12.88
C GLY A 97 6.65 -12.22 14.33
N TYR A 98 6.57 -13.53 14.62
CA TYR A 98 6.65 -14.04 15.98
C TYR A 98 7.99 -13.73 16.67
N PRO A 99 9.17 -13.94 16.04
CA PRO A 99 10.45 -13.54 16.60
C PRO A 99 10.78 -12.04 16.38
N HIS A 100 9.88 -11.27 15.74
CA HIS A 100 10.03 -9.83 15.44
C HIS A 100 11.32 -9.51 14.67
N LEU A 101 11.63 -10.30 13.64
CA LEU A 101 12.84 -10.12 12.84
C LEU A 101 12.75 -8.93 11.88
N ASN A 102 13.88 -8.29 11.67
CA ASN A 102 14.02 -7.11 10.82
C ASN A 102 14.00 -7.47 9.32
N VAL A 103 12.87 -7.96 8.84
CA VAL A 103 12.64 -8.33 7.42
C VAL A 103 11.68 -7.35 6.76
N LYS A 104 12.00 -6.92 5.54
CA LYS A 104 11.16 -6.05 4.71
C LYS A 104 10.55 -6.88 3.58
N ILE A 105 9.24 -6.99 3.55
CA ILE A 105 8.50 -7.72 2.53
C ILE A 105 8.07 -6.72 1.46
N GLY A 106 8.73 -6.74 0.30
CA GLY A 106 8.41 -5.90 -0.86
C GLY A 106 7.37 -6.58 -1.74
N ALA A 107 6.10 -6.45 -1.38
CA ALA A 107 4.98 -7.08 -2.09
C ALA A 107 4.50 -6.21 -3.24
N THR A 108 4.73 -6.65 -4.46
CA THR A 108 4.32 -5.92 -5.68
C THR A 108 3.05 -6.54 -6.28
N HIS A 109 2.46 -5.89 -7.29
CA HIS A 109 1.27 -6.39 -7.98
C HIS A 109 0.10 -6.63 -7.02
N ALA A 110 -0.12 -5.72 -6.07
CA ALA A 110 -1.26 -5.78 -5.17
C ALA A 110 -2.51 -5.20 -5.83
N GLY A 111 -3.68 -5.70 -5.41
CA GLY A 111 -4.99 -5.18 -5.80
C GLY A 111 -5.49 -5.61 -7.18
N ILE A 112 -6.58 -4.97 -7.62
CA ILE A 112 -7.29 -5.31 -8.85
C ILE A 112 -6.55 -4.82 -10.10
N SER A 113 -5.74 -3.76 -9.98
CA SER A 113 -4.97 -3.15 -11.08
C SER A 113 -3.77 -3.98 -11.56
N VAL A 114 -3.57 -5.18 -11.01
CA VAL A 114 -2.72 -6.20 -11.63
C VAL A 114 -3.16 -6.45 -13.09
N GLY A 115 -4.46 -6.40 -13.32
CA GLY A 115 -4.99 -6.36 -14.67
C GLY A 115 -5.17 -7.74 -15.29
N GLU A 116 -4.51 -7.98 -16.41
CA GLU A 116 -4.73 -9.12 -17.29
C GLU A 116 -4.44 -10.48 -16.64
N ASP A 117 -3.55 -10.53 -15.64
CA ASP A 117 -3.20 -11.76 -14.91
C ASP A 117 -4.41 -12.33 -14.14
N GLY A 118 -5.39 -11.48 -13.83
CA GLY A 118 -6.69 -11.87 -13.31
C GLY A 118 -6.70 -12.30 -11.83
N ALA A 119 -7.83 -12.86 -11.42
CA ALA A 119 -8.17 -13.16 -10.03
C ALA A 119 -7.13 -13.98 -9.25
N THR A 120 -6.38 -14.85 -9.91
CA THR A 120 -5.37 -15.70 -9.24
C THR A 120 -4.11 -14.92 -8.82
N HIS A 121 -3.89 -13.72 -9.37
CA HIS A 121 -2.74 -12.85 -9.10
C HIS A 121 -3.13 -11.55 -8.41
N GLN A 122 -4.38 -11.12 -8.58
CA GLN A 122 -4.95 -9.96 -7.89
C GLN A 122 -5.10 -10.25 -6.40
N CYS A 123 -4.29 -9.60 -5.57
CA CYS A 123 -4.37 -9.75 -4.12
C CYS A 123 -5.23 -8.64 -3.52
N ASN A 124 -6.45 -8.98 -3.15
CA ASN A 124 -7.41 -8.05 -2.55
C ASN A 124 -7.56 -8.27 -1.04
N GLU A 125 -6.72 -9.10 -0.42
CA GLU A 125 -6.80 -9.52 0.99
C GLU A 125 -5.48 -9.39 1.76
N ASP A 126 -4.40 -8.94 1.13
CA ASP A 126 -3.07 -8.89 1.71
C ASP A 126 -2.97 -7.97 2.94
N ILE A 127 -3.59 -6.80 2.89
CA ILE A 127 -3.63 -5.88 4.04
C ILE A 127 -4.34 -6.54 5.21
N ALA A 128 -5.49 -7.19 4.97
CA ALA A 128 -6.26 -7.88 6.00
C ALA A 128 -5.41 -8.97 6.68
N LEU A 129 -4.73 -9.81 5.89
CA LEU A 129 -3.86 -10.88 6.39
C LEU A 129 -2.69 -10.32 7.22
N MET A 130 -1.98 -9.34 6.70
CA MET A 130 -0.81 -8.78 7.37
C MET A 130 -1.18 -7.97 8.63
N ARG A 131 -2.36 -7.33 8.67
CA ARG A 131 -2.84 -6.62 9.86
C ARG A 131 -3.00 -7.52 11.07
N THR A 132 -3.30 -8.80 10.89
CA THR A 132 -3.48 -9.75 11.99
C THR A 132 -2.16 -10.18 12.66
N ILE A 133 -1.01 -9.92 12.02
CA ILE A 133 0.30 -10.31 12.57
C ILE A 133 0.75 -9.25 13.59
N PRO A 134 0.97 -9.63 14.88
CA PRO A 134 1.47 -8.69 15.90
C PRO A 134 2.82 -8.07 15.49
N GLY A 135 2.97 -6.75 15.70
CA GLY A 135 4.22 -6.03 15.41
C GLY A 135 4.52 -5.77 13.93
N MET A 136 3.73 -6.32 13.00
CA MET A 136 3.89 -6.04 11.56
C MET A 136 3.52 -4.58 11.26
N THR A 137 4.41 -3.83 10.64
CA THR A 137 4.12 -2.50 10.06
C THR A 137 3.66 -2.67 8.62
N ILE A 138 2.61 -1.92 8.18
CA ILE A 138 2.05 -2.02 6.84
C ILE A 138 2.03 -0.65 6.19
N ILE A 139 2.70 -0.55 5.03
CA ILE A 139 2.84 0.69 4.27
C ILE A 139 2.37 0.46 2.83
N ASN A 140 1.49 1.34 2.34
CA ASN A 140 0.95 1.34 0.98
C ASN A 140 1.07 2.75 0.38
N PRO A 141 2.20 3.08 -0.27
CA PRO A 141 2.48 4.42 -0.77
C PRO A 141 1.63 4.79 -1.98
N ALA A 142 1.28 6.09 -2.10
CA ALA A 142 0.41 6.61 -3.13
C ALA A 142 1.13 6.90 -4.47
N ASP A 143 2.42 7.24 -4.44
CA ASP A 143 3.18 7.63 -5.64
C ASP A 143 4.68 7.30 -5.54
N ASP A 144 5.46 7.75 -6.54
CA ASP A 144 6.92 7.55 -6.61
C ASP A 144 7.66 8.16 -5.42
N VAL A 145 7.34 9.40 -5.06
CA VAL A 145 8.03 10.12 -3.98
C VAL A 145 7.82 9.41 -2.65
N GLU A 146 6.57 9.09 -2.36
CA GLU A 146 6.19 8.39 -1.15
C GLU A 146 6.74 6.97 -1.10
N ALA A 147 6.74 6.25 -2.24
CA ALA A 147 7.27 4.89 -2.31
C ALA A 147 8.78 4.83 -1.99
N ARG A 148 9.58 5.75 -2.55
CA ARG A 148 11.02 5.84 -2.25
C ARG A 148 11.27 6.19 -0.77
N ALA A 149 10.52 7.14 -0.24
CA ALA A 149 10.59 7.52 1.17
C ALA A 149 10.17 6.38 2.11
N ALA A 150 9.12 5.63 1.75
CA ALA A 150 8.65 4.46 2.50
C ALA A 150 9.70 3.34 2.57
N VAL A 151 10.42 3.07 1.46
CA VAL A 151 11.49 2.06 1.44
C VAL A 151 12.63 2.44 2.37
N LYS A 152 13.04 3.72 2.37
CA LYS A 152 14.05 4.25 3.28
C LYS A 152 13.60 4.16 4.74
N ALA A 153 12.40 4.63 5.05
CA ALA A 153 11.84 4.56 6.41
C ALA A 153 11.67 3.11 6.90
N ALA A 154 11.32 2.19 6.00
CA ALA A 154 11.26 0.78 6.33
C ALA A 154 12.63 0.21 6.68
N TYR A 155 13.70 0.61 5.99
CA TYR A 155 15.07 0.20 6.34
C TYR A 155 15.47 0.70 7.73
N GLU A 156 15.15 1.94 8.08
CA GLU A 156 15.47 2.57 9.35
C GLU A 156 14.68 1.98 10.54
N LEU A 157 13.51 1.38 10.31
CA LEU A 157 12.69 0.75 11.32
C LEU A 157 13.21 -0.66 11.66
N ASP A 158 13.55 -0.93 12.90
CA ASP A 158 13.84 -2.29 13.35
C ASP A 158 12.52 -3.08 13.54
N GLY A 159 12.42 -4.21 12.85
CA GLY A 159 11.24 -5.07 12.88
C GLY A 159 10.62 -5.34 11.50
N PRO A 160 9.55 -6.15 11.46
CA PRO A 160 8.93 -6.58 10.22
C PRO A 160 8.09 -5.48 9.57
N VAL A 161 8.31 -5.27 8.27
CA VAL A 161 7.54 -4.31 7.46
C VAL A 161 7.00 -4.98 6.21
N TYR A 162 5.72 -4.81 5.95
CA TYR A 162 5.05 -5.15 4.70
C TYR A 162 4.89 -3.88 3.87
N LEU A 163 5.61 -3.81 2.76
CA LEU A 163 5.55 -2.72 1.78
C LEU A 163 4.72 -3.18 0.58
N ARG A 164 3.63 -2.49 0.32
CA ARG A 164 2.66 -2.82 -0.73
C ARG A 164 2.82 -1.91 -1.94
N PHE A 165 3.06 -2.47 -3.11
CA PHE A 165 3.30 -1.72 -4.33
C PHE A 165 2.39 -2.16 -5.48
N GLY A 166 1.95 -1.20 -6.31
CA GLY A 166 1.14 -1.44 -7.50
C GLY A 166 1.97 -1.70 -8.75
N ARG A 167 1.34 -2.38 -9.73
CA ARG A 167 1.85 -2.58 -11.09
C ARG A 167 1.54 -1.38 -11.99
N LEU A 168 0.36 -0.77 -11.83
CA LEU A 168 -0.11 0.35 -12.62
C LEU A 168 0.74 1.60 -12.36
N ALA A 169 1.12 2.32 -13.43
CA ALA A 169 1.76 3.62 -13.27
C ALA A 169 0.74 4.68 -12.83
N VAL A 170 1.02 5.33 -11.72
CA VAL A 170 0.17 6.33 -11.07
C VAL A 170 0.77 7.73 -11.17
N PRO A 171 -0.05 8.80 -11.15
CA PRO A 171 0.45 10.18 -11.11
C PRO A 171 1.36 10.42 -9.91
N VAL A 172 2.42 11.20 -10.10
CA VAL A 172 3.23 11.73 -9.00
C VAL A 172 2.50 12.94 -8.44
N ILE A 173 1.99 12.82 -7.22
CA ILE A 173 1.15 13.82 -6.56
C ILE A 173 1.86 14.55 -5.41
N ASN A 174 2.95 13.98 -4.90
CA ASN A 174 3.77 14.59 -3.85
C ASN A 174 4.94 15.37 -4.45
N ASP A 175 5.28 16.49 -3.82
CA ASP A 175 6.46 17.29 -4.19
C ASP A 175 7.69 16.76 -3.43
N GLU A 176 8.66 16.23 -4.16
CA GLU A 176 9.89 15.65 -3.61
C GLU A 176 10.67 16.64 -2.73
N ALA A 177 10.61 17.94 -3.02
CA ALA A 177 11.35 18.95 -2.27
C ALA A 177 10.79 19.22 -0.86
N THR A 178 9.49 18.97 -0.66
CA THR A 178 8.79 19.30 0.58
C THR A 178 8.21 18.08 1.31
N TYR A 179 8.14 16.93 0.63
CA TYR A 179 7.54 15.72 1.17
C TYR A 179 8.31 15.18 2.38
N LYS A 180 7.59 14.85 3.44
CA LYS A 180 8.14 14.20 4.65
C LYS A 180 7.35 12.94 4.95
N PHE A 181 8.04 11.84 5.03
CA PHE A 181 7.47 10.54 5.40
C PHE A 181 7.68 10.27 6.89
N GLU A 182 6.62 9.92 7.59
CA GLU A 182 6.67 9.50 8.99
C GLU A 182 5.76 8.29 9.19
N ILE A 183 6.33 7.15 9.58
CA ILE A 183 5.56 5.93 9.82
C ILE A 183 4.46 6.18 10.85
N GLY A 184 3.23 5.79 10.55
CA GLY A 184 2.09 5.94 11.45
C GLY A 184 1.43 7.32 11.41
N LYS A 185 1.83 8.22 10.51
CA LYS A 185 1.21 9.52 10.31
C LYS A 185 0.48 9.61 8.98
N GLY A 186 -0.75 10.09 9.01
CA GLY A 186 -1.50 10.42 7.81
C GLY A 186 -1.23 11.84 7.35
N ILE A 187 -1.57 12.14 6.08
CA ILE A 187 -1.35 13.45 5.47
C ILE A 187 -2.69 13.98 4.94
N VAL A 188 -3.10 15.18 5.37
CA VAL A 188 -4.23 15.88 4.77
C VAL A 188 -3.81 16.43 3.41
N MET A 189 -4.30 15.81 2.33
CA MET A 189 -3.99 16.19 0.96
C MET A 189 -4.90 17.32 0.45
N LYS A 190 -6.13 17.38 0.95
CA LYS A 190 -7.10 18.44 0.66
C LYS A 190 -7.96 18.67 1.91
N GLU A 191 -8.08 19.92 2.33
CA GLU A 191 -9.02 20.31 3.39
C GLU A 191 -10.47 20.24 2.91
N GLY A 192 -11.40 19.97 3.84
CA GLY A 192 -12.83 19.92 3.59
C GLY A 192 -13.65 19.90 4.87
N THR A 193 -14.97 20.08 4.74
CA THR A 193 -15.89 20.26 5.88
C THR A 193 -17.09 19.31 5.89
N ASP A 194 -17.44 18.69 4.77
CA ASP A 194 -18.72 18.00 4.61
C ASP A 194 -18.60 16.47 4.73
N VAL A 195 -17.45 15.93 4.32
CA VAL A 195 -17.11 14.50 4.40
C VAL A 195 -15.61 14.33 4.40
N THR A 196 -15.08 13.35 5.13
CA THR A 196 -13.68 12.96 5.09
C THR A 196 -13.52 11.71 4.24
N ILE A 197 -12.68 11.77 3.21
CA ILE A 197 -12.26 10.62 2.39
C ILE A 197 -10.88 10.19 2.85
N VAL A 198 -10.76 8.99 3.41
CA VAL A 198 -9.52 8.37 3.88
C VAL A 198 -9.07 7.36 2.84
N ALA A 199 -8.00 7.63 2.14
CA ALA A 199 -7.52 6.81 1.03
C ALA A 199 -6.09 6.29 1.26
N THR A 200 -5.70 5.25 0.52
CA THR A 200 -4.35 4.68 0.56
C THR A 200 -3.91 4.21 -0.83
N GLY A 201 -2.60 4.23 -1.09
CA GLY A 201 -2.06 3.78 -2.37
C GLY A 201 -2.59 4.60 -3.56
N LEU A 202 -2.84 3.92 -4.68
CA LEU A 202 -3.33 4.57 -5.89
C LEU A 202 -4.67 5.32 -5.69
N GLU A 203 -5.47 4.90 -4.70
CA GLU A 203 -6.77 5.49 -4.43
C GLU A 203 -6.69 6.92 -3.86
N VAL A 204 -5.51 7.37 -3.44
CA VAL A 204 -5.30 8.77 -3.01
C VAL A 204 -5.51 9.72 -4.18
N ASN A 205 -4.90 9.43 -5.35
CA ASN A 205 -5.10 10.25 -6.55
C ASN A 205 -6.57 10.20 -7.03
N GLU A 206 -7.16 9.02 -7.09
CA GLU A 206 -8.55 8.86 -7.51
C GLU A 206 -9.52 9.60 -6.57
N SER A 207 -9.23 9.61 -5.27
CA SER A 207 -9.99 10.36 -4.26
C SER A 207 -9.83 11.87 -4.43
N LEU A 208 -8.64 12.38 -4.77
CA LEU A 208 -8.42 13.79 -5.05
C LEU A 208 -9.19 14.25 -6.29
N GLU A 209 -9.21 13.44 -7.35
CA GLU A 209 -10.00 13.72 -8.55
C GLU A 209 -11.52 13.64 -8.26
N ALA A 210 -11.96 12.66 -7.45
CA ALA A 210 -13.36 12.58 -7.02
C ALA A 210 -13.77 13.80 -6.17
N ALA A 211 -12.88 14.29 -5.31
CA ALA A 211 -13.14 15.48 -4.49
C ALA A 211 -13.35 16.74 -5.34
N LYS A 212 -12.67 16.87 -6.50
CA LYS A 212 -12.91 17.97 -7.45
C LYS A 212 -14.32 17.87 -8.07
N LEU A 213 -14.78 16.66 -8.38
CA LEU A 213 -16.13 16.44 -8.91
C LEU A 213 -17.21 16.74 -7.84
N LEU A 214 -16.95 16.35 -6.58
CA LEU A 214 -17.84 16.67 -5.45
C LEU A 214 -17.93 18.17 -5.20
N GLU A 215 -16.81 18.89 -5.29
CA GLU A 215 -16.76 20.34 -5.11
C GLU A 215 -17.59 21.09 -6.16
N ALA A 216 -17.62 20.59 -7.41
CA ALA A 216 -18.50 21.13 -8.46
C ALA A 216 -19.99 21.00 -8.14
N ASP A 217 -20.35 20.03 -7.28
CA ASP A 217 -21.72 19.84 -6.76
C ASP A 217 -21.95 20.51 -5.39
N GLY A 218 -20.98 21.29 -4.90
CA GLY A 218 -21.06 21.99 -3.63
C GLY A 218 -20.76 21.14 -2.40
N ILE A 219 -20.14 19.96 -2.57
CA ILE A 219 -19.70 19.07 -1.46
C ILE A 219 -18.21 19.26 -1.26
N ASN A 220 -17.82 19.83 -0.12
CA ASN A 220 -16.43 20.11 0.20
C ASN A 220 -15.80 18.93 0.97
N ALA A 221 -15.22 17.98 0.23
CA ALA A 221 -14.60 16.79 0.78
C ALA A 221 -13.16 17.08 1.26
N GLU A 222 -12.83 16.64 2.48
CA GLU A 222 -11.47 16.45 2.94
C GLU A 222 -10.91 15.16 2.36
N VAL A 223 -9.63 15.15 1.95
CA VAL A 223 -8.94 13.93 1.50
C VAL A 223 -7.70 13.72 2.35
N ILE A 224 -7.61 12.54 2.96
CA ILE A 224 -6.49 12.12 3.79
C ILE A 224 -5.79 10.93 3.11
N ASN A 225 -4.48 11.02 2.96
CA ASN A 225 -3.63 9.90 2.58
C ASN A 225 -3.19 9.16 3.85
N ILE A 226 -3.56 7.90 3.97
CA ILE A 226 -3.05 6.95 4.99
C ILE A 226 -2.09 5.99 4.31
N HIS A 227 -0.84 6.40 4.17
CA HIS A 227 0.23 5.55 3.63
C HIS A 227 0.66 4.45 4.61
N THR A 228 0.48 4.64 5.92
CA THR A 228 0.74 3.61 6.94
C THR A 228 -0.58 3.13 7.52
N ILE A 229 -0.95 1.90 7.19
CA ILE A 229 -2.23 1.31 7.64
C ILE A 229 -2.08 0.72 9.06
N LYS A 230 -0.87 0.27 9.39
CA LYS A 230 -0.52 -0.21 10.74
C LYS A 230 0.92 0.19 11.06
N PRO A 231 1.15 0.98 12.14
CA PRO A 231 0.12 1.59 13.00
C PRO A 231 -0.70 2.66 12.25
N LEU A 232 -1.98 2.76 12.60
CA LEU A 232 -2.91 3.74 12.01
C LEU A 232 -2.80 5.08 12.74
N ASP A 233 -2.86 6.21 12.03
CA ASP A 233 -2.99 7.54 12.63
C ASP A 233 -4.44 7.79 13.12
N VAL A 234 -4.75 7.19 14.26
CA VAL A 234 -6.08 7.25 14.88
C VAL A 234 -6.45 8.67 15.25
N ASP A 235 -5.50 9.47 15.71
CA ASP A 235 -5.77 10.85 16.18
C ASP A 235 -6.21 11.74 15.02
N LEU A 236 -5.53 11.66 13.88
CA LEU A 236 -5.90 12.39 12.66
C LEU A 236 -7.30 11.97 12.18
N ILE A 237 -7.56 10.67 12.10
CA ILE A 237 -8.85 10.14 11.63
C ILE A 237 -9.99 10.57 12.55
N VAL A 238 -9.80 10.50 13.87
CA VAL A 238 -10.79 10.93 14.86
C VAL A 238 -11.05 12.43 14.80
N ALA A 239 -10.00 13.25 14.63
CA ALA A 239 -10.14 14.70 14.48
C ALA A 239 -10.96 15.06 13.24
N SER A 240 -10.66 14.44 12.11
CA SER A 240 -11.37 14.63 10.85
C SER A 240 -12.81 14.12 10.90
N ALA A 241 -13.04 12.96 11.49
CA ALA A 241 -14.38 12.42 11.69
C ALA A 241 -15.27 13.34 12.54
N LYS A 242 -14.71 13.96 13.59
CA LYS A 242 -15.43 14.96 14.41
C LYS A 242 -15.69 16.27 13.65
N LYS A 243 -14.78 16.65 12.74
CA LYS A 243 -14.92 17.86 11.90
C LYS A 243 -16.05 17.72 10.89
N THR A 244 -16.10 16.59 10.17
CA THR A 244 -16.99 16.40 9.02
C THR A 244 -18.26 15.61 9.32
N GLY A 245 -18.26 14.79 10.39
CA GLY A 245 -19.39 13.94 10.80
C GLY A 245 -19.67 12.74 9.88
N LYS A 246 -18.96 12.58 8.78
CA LYS A 246 -19.10 11.49 7.82
C LYS A 246 -17.73 11.08 7.31
N VAL A 247 -17.46 9.77 7.25
CA VAL A 247 -16.18 9.22 6.81
C VAL A 247 -16.40 8.22 5.67
N VAL A 248 -15.58 8.32 4.64
CA VAL A 248 -15.52 7.35 3.54
C VAL A 248 -14.08 6.82 3.48
N THR A 249 -13.90 5.51 3.41
CA THR A 249 -12.59 4.92 3.12
C THR A 249 -12.52 4.43 1.69
N VAL A 250 -11.35 4.59 1.06
CA VAL A 250 -11.12 4.15 -0.33
C VAL A 250 -9.82 3.37 -0.41
N GLU A 251 -9.93 2.15 -0.89
CA GLU A 251 -8.79 1.22 -0.98
C GLU A 251 -8.93 0.26 -2.16
N GLU A 252 -7.86 0.00 -2.86
CA GLU A 252 -7.76 -1.06 -3.87
C GLU A 252 -7.51 -2.42 -3.18
N HIS A 253 -8.48 -2.84 -2.40
CA HIS A 253 -8.46 -4.03 -1.55
C HIS A 253 -9.90 -4.42 -1.23
N SER A 254 -10.13 -5.62 -0.72
CA SER A 254 -11.43 -5.98 -0.16
C SER A 254 -11.86 -4.97 0.91
N ILE A 255 -13.14 -4.63 0.94
CA ILE A 255 -13.73 -3.82 2.03
C ILE A 255 -13.64 -4.53 3.39
N ILE A 256 -13.26 -5.82 3.41
CA ILE A 256 -13.17 -6.64 4.63
C ILE A 256 -11.71 -6.66 5.12
N GLY A 257 -11.47 -6.10 6.30
CA GLY A 257 -10.19 -6.22 7.02
C GLY A 257 -9.06 -5.31 6.56
N GLY A 258 -9.23 -4.54 5.46
CA GLY A 258 -8.23 -3.58 4.96
C GLY A 258 -8.21 -2.26 5.73
N LEU A 259 -7.95 -1.15 5.02
CA LEU A 259 -7.98 0.22 5.56
C LEU A 259 -9.35 0.54 6.15
N GLY A 260 -10.43 0.23 5.42
CA GLY A 260 -11.79 0.48 5.87
C GLY A 260 -12.12 -0.25 7.17
N GLY A 261 -11.61 -1.47 7.35
CA GLY A 261 -11.71 -2.21 8.61
C GLY A 261 -10.97 -1.50 9.75
N ALA A 262 -9.70 -1.07 9.52
CA ALA A 262 -8.89 -0.38 10.51
C ALA A 262 -9.52 0.94 10.98
N VAL A 263 -10.04 1.72 10.04
CA VAL A 263 -10.72 2.99 10.34
C VAL A 263 -12.03 2.75 11.09
N ALA A 264 -12.82 1.74 10.69
CA ALA A 264 -14.06 1.38 11.37
C ALA A 264 -13.81 0.93 12.82
N GLU A 265 -12.80 0.10 13.07
CA GLU A 265 -12.37 -0.32 14.41
C GLU A 265 -12.03 0.91 15.27
N ALA A 266 -11.17 1.80 14.77
CA ALA A 266 -10.76 3.01 15.49
C ALA A 266 -11.94 3.96 15.79
N LEU A 267 -12.80 4.20 14.78
CA LEU A 267 -13.95 5.10 14.96
C LEU A 267 -15.02 4.52 15.88
N SER A 268 -15.28 3.22 15.84
CA SER A 268 -16.27 2.58 16.72
C SER A 268 -15.92 2.76 18.21
N GLU A 269 -14.62 2.79 18.53
CA GLU A 269 -14.13 2.96 19.90
C GLU A 269 -13.98 4.41 20.34
N LYS A 270 -13.52 5.30 19.42
CA LYS A 270 -13.07 6.66 19.78
C LYS A 270 -14.01 7.77 19.37
N ALA A 271 -14.74 7.61 18.27
CA ALA A 271 -15.64 8.62 17.71
C ALA A 271 -16.66 7.95 16.76
N PRO A 272 -17.69 7.26 17.26
CA PRO A 272 -18.69 6.60 16.43
C PRO A 272 -19.24 7.55 15.36
N THR A 273 -19.02 7.22 14.09
CA THR A 273 -19.29 8.11 12.96
C THR A 273 -19.92 7.30 11.82
N LYS A 274 -20.89 7.90 11.10
CA LYS A 274 -21.46 7.29 9.88
C LYS A 274 -20.35 7.07 8.86
N MET A 275 -20.20 5.84 8.37
CA MET A 275 -19.07 5.45 7.52
C MET A 275 -19.51 4.67 6.28
N LEU A 276 -18.85 4.94 5.14
CA LEU A 276 -18.91 4.16 3.91
C LEU A 276 -17.52 3.59 3.61
N ARG A 277 -17.43 2.33 3.22
CA ARG A 277 -16.20 1.71 2.76
C ARG A 277 -16.29 1.48 1.25
N ILE A 278 -15.35 2.02 0.49
CA ILE A 278 -15.21 1.84 -0.96
C ILE A 278 -13.97 0.98 -1.17
N GLY A 279 -14.13 -0.14 -1.83
CA GLY A 279 -13.11 -1.13 -2.14
C GLY A 279 -13.72 -2.22 -3.02
N VAL A 280 -13.01 -3.32 -3.20
CA VAL A 280 -13.55 -4.53 -3.82
C VAL A 280 -14.55 -5.14 -2.83
N GLU A 281 -15.80 -5.23 -3.24
CA GLU A 281 -16.85 -5.86 -2.44
C GLU A 281 -16.60 -7.38 -2.37
N ASP A 282 -17.38 -8.11 -1.59
CA ASP A 282 -17.18 -9.56 -1.35
C ASP A 282 -17.25 -10.38 -2.66
N THR A 283 -16.24 -10.17 -3.53
CA THR A 283 -16.11 -10.82 -4.84
C THR A 283 -14.63 -10.95 -5.25
N PHE A 284 -14.33 -11.94 -6.06
CA PHE A 284 -13.03 -12.03 -6.72
C PHE A 284 -12.87 -10.98 -7.81
N GLY A 285 -11.61 -10.70 -8.18
CA GLY A 285 -11.30 -9.96 -9.38
C GLY A 285 -11.47 -10.78 -10.66
N GLU A 286 -11.02 -10.24 -11.77
CA GLU A 286 -11.10 -10.86 -13.10
C GLU A 286 -10.01 -10.32 -14.02
N SER A 287 -9.76 -10.98 -15.15
CA SER A 287 -8.81 -10.52 -16.16
C SER A 287 -9.39 -9.35 -16.96
N GLY A 288 -8.59 -8.32 -17.16
CA GLY A 288 -8.95 -7.16 -17.96
C GLY A 288 -7.88 -6.06 -17.90
N PRO A 289 -7.97 -5.01 -18.72
CA PRO A 289 -7.09 -3.85 -18.61
C PRO A 289 -7.27 -3.18 -17.24
N ALA A 290 -6.16 -2.86 -16.56
CA ALA A 290 -6.17 -2.34 -15.18
C ALA A 290 -7.14 -1.16 -14.97
N VAL A 291 -7.11 -0.16 -15.86
CA VAL A 291 -7.98 1.01 -15.76
C VAL A 291 -9.47 0.64 -15.93
N ALA A 292 -9.79 -0.28 -16.85
CA ALA A 292 -11.16 -0.74 -17.04
C ALA A 292 -11.68 -1.53 -15.83
N LEU A 293 -10.80 -2.25 -15.13
CA LEU A 293 -11.16 -2.92 -13.89
C LEU A 293 -11.42 -1.91 -12.77
N LEU A 294 -10.58 -0.89 -12.58
CA LEU A 294 -10.86 0.17 -11.61
C LEU A 294 -12.23 0.82 -11.87
N GLU A 295 -12.56 1.15 -13.13
CA GLU A 295 -13.87 1.68 -13.52
C GLU A 295 -15.00 0.69 -13.19
N LYS A 296 -14.85 -0.58 -13.58
CA LYS A 296 -15.86 -1.62 -13.35
C LYS A 296 -16.19 -1.85 -11.88
N TYR A 297 -15.16 -1.83 -11.03
CA TYR A 297 -15.34 -2.00 -9.58
C TYR A 297 -15.68 -0.69 -8.86
N GLY A 298 -15.77 0.42 -9.60
CA GLY A 298 -16.11 1.75 -9.06
C GLY A 298 -15.03 2.29 -8.11
N LEU A 299 -13.76 2.02 -8.47
CA LEU A 299 -12.54 2.47 -7.79
C LEU A 299 -11.85 3.60 -8.56
N ASP A 300 -12.38 4.00 -9.71
CA ASP A 300 -11.98 5.22 -10.40
C ASP A 300 -12.63 6.46 -9.75
N SER A 301 -12.13 7.63 -10.07
CA SER A 301 -12.63 8.90 -9.50
C SER A 301 -14.13 9.14 -9.71
N LYS A 302 -14.69 8.67 -10.81
CA LYS A 302 -16.15 8.80 -11.10
C LYS A 302 -16.97 7.85 -10.25
N GLY A 303 -16.50 6.61 -10.06
CA GLY A 303 -17.13 5.63 -9.19
C GLY A 303 -17.12 6.07 -7.73
N ILE A 304 -15.97 6.57 -7.25
CA ILE A 304 -15.82 7.14 -5.91
C ILE A 304 -16.79 8.33 -5.73
N TYR A 305 -16.77 9.29 -6.66
CA TYR A 305 -17.68 10.43 -6.64
C TYR A 305 -19.15 10.01 -6.55
N ALA A 306 -19.58 9.06 -7.37
CA ALA A 306 -20.97 8.60 -7.37
C ALA A 306 -21.39 7.97 -6.03
N LYS A 307 -20.54 7.10 -5.46
CA LYS A 307 -20.77 6.45 -4.17
C LYS A 307 -20.78 7.47 -3.01
N VAL A 308 -19.84 8.42 -3.00
CA VAL A 308 -19.81 9.47 -1.99
C VAL A 308 -21.02 10.39 -2.08
N LYS A 309 -21.42 10.82 -3.27
CA LYS A 309 -22.61 11.65 -3.50
C LYS A 309 -23.88 10.97 -3.01
N GLU A 310 -24.03 9.66 -3.23
CA GLU A 310 -25.16 8.89 -2.72
C GLU A 310 -25.12 8.80 -1.17
N PHE A 311 -23.96 8.58 -0.59
CA PHE A 311 -23.77 8.53 0.86
C PHE A 311 -24.07 9.86 1.57
N MET A 312 -23.94 10.99 0.85
CA MET A 312 -24.21 12.33 1.36
C MET A 312 -25.70 12.66 1.46
N LYS A 313 -26.55 11.97 0.72
CA LYS A 313 -28.01 12.09 0.82
C LYS A 313 -28.54 11.57 2.15
#